data_1584a5d0637a64444ffabfc7ad0655f0
#
_entry.id   1584a5d0637a64444ffabfc7ad0655f0
#
_cell.length_a   1.000
_cell.length_b   1.000
_cell.length_c   1.000
_cell.angle_alpha   90.00
_cell.angle_beta   90.00
_cell.angle_gamma   90.00
#
_symmetry.space_group_name_H-M   'P 1'
#
loop_
_entity.id
_entity.type
_entity.pdbx_description
1 polymer ?
#
loop_
_entity_poly.entity_id
_entity_poly.type
_entity_poly.pdbx_seq_one_letter_code
_entity_poly.pdbx_strand_id
1 'polypeptide(L)'
;VRAYKHLRKRKVKNKISLIISGGLNVPGDFLKAFALGADAIYIGTSILYAINHLQFLKPLPWEPPSETVWATGSMQDDFDVEKGAEYGYRFFLSSAEEMRIALRAMGKTSLKELSSSDLITYDETLAKMAQIDYSLQSK
;
A
#
# COMPACT_ATOMS: atom_id res chain seq x y z
N VAL A 1 1.24 -13.45 4.11
CA VAL A 1 1.91 -14.74 3.80
C VAL A 1 1.14 -15.93 4.35
N ARG A 2 0.90 -16.03 5.68
CA ARG A 2 0.25 -17.22 6.29
C ARG A 2 -1.13 -17.51 5.68
N ALA A 3 -2.00 -16.51 5.54
CA ALA A 3 -3.32 -16.67 4.91
C ALA A 3 -3.19 -17.15 3.46
N TYR A 4 -2.36 -16.49 2.65
CA TYR A 4 -2.11 -16.87 1.27
C TYR A 4 -1.69 -18.34 1.13
N LYS A 5 -0.69 -18.76 1.93
CA LYS A 5 -0.20 -20.16 1.90
C LYS A 5 -1.25 -21.15 2.36
N HIS A 6 -2.05 -20.80 3.37
CA HIS A 6 -3.14 -21.66 3.83
C HIS A 6 -4.20 -21.85 2.72
N LEU A 7 -4.61 -20.77 2.05
CA LEU A 7 -5.56 -20.84 0.94
C LEU A 7 -5.00 -21.65 -0.23
N ARG A 8 -3.70 -21.50 -0.54
CA ARG A 8 -3.02 -22.32 -1.55
C ARG A 8 -3.00 -23.80 -1.19
N LYS A 9 -2.62 -24.13 0.05
CA LYS A 9 -2.62 -25.52 0.56
C LYS A 9 -4.00 -26.16 0.46
N ARG A 10 -5.05 -25.38 0.74
CA ARG A 10 -6.46 -25.81 0.62
C ARG A 10 -6.97 -25.85 -0.82
N LYS A 11 -6.20 -25.43 -1.81
CA LYS A 11 -6.59 -25.31 -3.23
C LYS A 11 -7.83 -24.44 -3.47
N VAL A 12 -8.05 -23.44 -2.61
CA VAL A 12 -9.19 -22.50 -2.68
C VAL A 12 -8.77 -21.05 -2.97
N LYS A 13 -7.47 -20.76 -3.12
CA LYS A 13 -6.98 -19.40 -3.36
C LYS A 13 -7.59 -18.75 -4.59
N ASN A 14 -7.85 -19.51 -5.64
CA ASN A 14 -8.49 -19.05 -6.87
C ASN A 14 -9.99 -18.76 -6.74
N LYS A 15 -10.60 -19.13 -5.62
CA LYS A 15 -12.02 -18.87 -5.30
C LYS A 15 -12.20 -17.77 -4.26
N ILE A 16 -11.11 -17.30 -3.65
CA ILE A 16 -11.12 -16.33 -2.54
C ILE A 16 -10.12 -15.23 -2.86
N SER A 17 -10.59 -13.99 -2.91
CA SER A 17 -9.74 -12.81 -3.02
C SER A 17 -9.16 -12.45 -1.66
N LEU A 18 -7.84 -12.30 -1.60
CA LEU A 18 -7.12 -11.86 -0.42
C LEU A 18 -6.84 -10.36 -0.54
N ILE A 19 -7.47 -9.58 0.33
CA ILE A 19 -7.30 -8.14 0.38
C ILE A 19 -6.43 -7.80 1.59
N ILE A 20 -5.38 -7.01 1.37
CA ILE A 20 -4.50 -6.51 2.44
C ILE A 20 -4.82 -5.05 2.71
N SER A 21 -4.92 -4.71 3.99
CA SER A 21 -5.15 -3.35 4.47
C SER A 21 -4.31 -3.07 5.71
N GLY A 22 -4.05 -1.79 5.97
CA GLY A 22 -3.35 -1.29 7.15
C GLY A 22 -1.88 -0.98 6.90
N GLY A 23 -1.48 0.27 7.18
CA GLY A 23 -0.10 0.73 7.09
C GLY A 23 0.49 0.80 5.68
N LEU A 24 -0.33 0.71 4.64
CA LEU A 24 0.11 0.83 3.25
C LEU A 24 0.09 2.32 2.87
N ASN A 25 1.27 2.95 2.81
CA ASN A 25 1.38 4.40 2.66
C ASN A 25 1.96 4.83 1.32
N VAL A 26 2.83 4.03 0.73
CA VAL A 26 3.56 4.35 -0.50
C VAL A 26 3.50 3.20 -1.51
N PRO A 27 3.72 3.46 -2.80
CA PRO A 27 3.67 2.43 -3.85
C PRO A 27 4.55 1.21 -3.60
N GLY A 28 5.70 1.40 -2.95
CA GLY A 28 6.56 0.29 -2.52
C GLY A 28 5.88 -0.68 -1.55
N ASP A 29 5.02 -0.17 -0.64
CA ASP A 29 4.24 -1.02 0.26
C ASP A 29 3.14 -1.76 -0.49
N PHE A 30 2.55 -1.11 -1.50
CA PHE A 30 1.53 -1.73 -2.37
C PHE A 30 2.13 -2.93 -3.12
N LEU A 31 3.31 -2.75 -3.73
CA LEU A 31 4.02 -3.83 -4.43
C LEU A 31 4.39 -4.98 -3.49
N LYS A 32 4.88 -4.68 -2.27
CA LYS A 32 5.15 -5.70 -1.25
C LYS A 32 3.89 -6.50 -0.90
N ALA A 33 2.74 -5.83 -0.73
CA ALA A 33 1.48 -6.50 -0.45
C ALA A 33 1.09 -7.47 -1.56
N PHE A 34 1.20 -7.06 -2.84
CA PHE A 34 0.97 -7.94 -3.98
C PHE A 34 1.97 -9.10 -4.03
N ALA A 35 3.25 -8.84 -3.82
CA ALA A 35 4.30 -9.89 -3.78
C ALA A 35 4.06 -10.91 -2.65
N LEU A 36 3.45 -10.51 -1.54
CA LEU A 36 3.04 -11.39 -0.44
C LEU A 36 1.73 -12.13 -0.70
N GLY A 37 1.10 -11.93 -1.86
CA GLY A 37 -0.03 -12.70 -2.35
C GLY A 37 -1.39 -12.02 -2.23
N ALA A 38 -1.46 -10.70 -2.09
CA ALA A 38 -2.70 -9.95 -2.19
C ALA A 38 -3.26 -9.98 -3.61
N ASP A 39 -4.58 -10.06 -3.75
CA ASP A 39 -5.29 -9.82 -5.01
C ASP A 39 -5.68 -8.34 -5.15
N ALA A 40 -5.89 -7.67 -4.02
CA ALA A 40 -6.17 -6.24 -3.93
C ALA A 40 -5.62 -5.66 -2.63
N ILE A 41 -5.54 -4.35 -2.57
CA ILE A 41 -5.16 -3.60 -1.36
C ILE A 41 -6.21 -2.55 -1.04
N TYR A 42 -6.39 -2.25 0.25
CA TYR A 42 -7.15 -1.10 0.72
C TYR A 42 -6.19 -0.12 1.37
N ILE A 43 -6.31 1.13 0.97
CA ILE A 43 -5.58 2.26 1.57
C ILE A 43 -6.58 3.22 2.20
N GLY A 44 -6.23 3.80 3.33
CA GLY A 44 -7.06 4.77 4.05
C GLY A 44 -6.28 6.04 4.34
N THR A 45 -5.41 6.00 5.34
CA THR A 45 -4.67 7.17 5.81
C THR A 45 -3.89 7.89 4.71
N SER A 46 -3.21 7.16 3.82
CA SER A 46 -2.44 7.76 2.73
C SER A 46 -3.28 8.57 1.76
N ILE A 47 -4.47 8.09 1.41
CA ILE A 47 -5.36 8.86 0.53
C ILE A 47 -5.97 10.06 1.26
N LEU A 48 -6.31 9.94 2.54
CA LEU A 48 -6.78 11.07 3.35
C LEU A 48 -5.72 12.16 3.43
N TYR A 49 -4.44 11.81 3.65
CA TYR A 49 -3.35 12.77 3.57
C TYR A 49 -3.22 13.39 2.19
N ALA A 50 -3.30 12.59 1.14
CA ALA A 50 -3.18 13.10 -0.23
C ALA A 50 -4.24 14.16 -0.57
N ILE A 51 -5.50 13.93 -0.18
CA ILE A 51 -6.60 14.85 -0.52
C ILE A 51 -6.60 16.13 0.30
N ASN A 52 -6.04 16.13 1.53
CA ASN A 52 -6.12 17.29 2.41
C ASN A 52 -4.79 18.01 2.67
N HIS A 53 -3.63 17.36 2.51
CA HIS A 53 -2.33 17.89 2.93
C HIS A 53 -2.01 19.27 2.34
N LEU A 54 -2.27 19.48 1.06
CA LEU A 54 -2.01 20.78 0.41
C LEU A 54 -3.06 21.85 0.72
N GLN A 55 -4.19 21.45 1.29
CA GLN A 55 -5.23 22.38 1.73
C GLN A 55 -5.00 22.84 3.17
N PHE A 56 -4.47 21.97 4.02
CA PHE A 56 -4.27 22.20 5.45
C PHE A 56 -2.81 21.91 5.84
N LEU A 57 -1.94 22.88 5.58
CA LEU A 57 -0.50 22.78 5.89
C LEU A 57 -0.18 22.88 7.39
N LYS A 58 -1.15 23.27 8.22
CA LYS A 58 -0.97 23.39 9.66
C LYS A 58 -1.86 22.35 10.35
N PRO A 59 -1.33 21.17 10.69
CA PRO A 59 -2.09 20.24 11.51
C PRO A 59 -2.36 20.86 12.88
N LEU A 60 -3.58 20.67 13.39
CA LEU A 60 -3.91 21.08 14.73
C LEU A 60 -3.20 20.14 15.72
N PRO A 61 -2.67 20.64 16.86
CA PRO A 61 -1.91 19.80 17.78
C PRO A 61 -2.68 18.60 18.36
N TRP A 62 -3.99 18.68 18.35
CA TRP A 62 -4.91 17.68 18.93
C TRP A 62 -5.70 16.90 17.89
N GLU A 63 -5.55 17.18 16.62
CA GLU A 63 -6.33 16.55 15.54
C GLU A 63 -5.40 16.15 14.41
N PRO A 64 -5.31 14.85 14.09
CA PRO A 64 -4.51 14.38 12.96
C PRO A 64 -4.99 14.99 11.64
N PRO A 65 -4.10 15.35 10.71
CA PRO A 65 -4.47 15.94 9.42
C PRO A 65 -5.49 15.11 8.63
N SER A 66 -5.44 13.79 8.75
CA SER A 66 -6.39 12.89 8.10
C SER A 66 -7.81 12.97 8.65
N GLU A 67 -7.98 13.49 9.87
CA GLU A 67 -9.27 13.63 10.55
C GLU A 67 -9.82 15.05 10.47
N THR A 68 -8.95 16.05 10.20
CA THR A 68 -9.30 17.48 10.18
C THR A 68 -10.50 17.79 9.28
N VAL A 69 -10.65 17.05 8.18
CA VAL A 69 -11.72 17.23 7.18
C VAL A 69 -12.81 16.15 7.27
N TRP A 70 -12.78 15.30 8.28
CA TRP A 70 -13.84 14.32 8.49
C TRP A 70 -15.12 15.01 8.99
N ALA A 71 -16.26 14.31 8.95
CA ALA A 71 -17.59 14.87 9.29
C ALA A 71 -17.69 15.60 10.65
N THR A 72 -16.75 15.37 11.55
CA THR A 72 -16.62 16.05 12.86
C THR A 72 -15.31 16.81 12.98
N GLY A 73 -14.52 16.89 11.92
CA GLY A 73 -13.24 17.60 11.88
C GLY A 73 -13.44 19.09 11.93
N SER A 74 -12.51 19.79 12.55
CA SER A 74 -12.59 21.25 12.79
C SER A 74 -12.51 22.09 11.51
N MET A 75 -12.04 21.51 10.39
CA MET A 75 -11.83 22.22 9.13
C MET A 75 -12.68 21.65 7.99
N GLN A 76 -13.72 20.88 8.29
CA GLN A 76 -14.55 20.27 7.27
C GLN A 76 -15.23 21.29 6.33
N ASP A 77 -15.63 22.45 6.89
CA ASP A 77 -16.31 23.50 6.13
C ASP A 77 -15.36 24.26 5.19
N ASP A 78 -14.06 24.24 5.48
CA ASP A 78 -13.01 24.85 4.66
C ASP A 78 -12.46 23.92 3.59
N PHE A 79 -12.89 22.65 3.59
CA PHE A 79 -12.40 21.65 2.65
C PHE A 79 -12.99 21.84 1.25
N ASP A 80 -12.12 22.09 0.29
CA ASP A 80 -12.48 22.16 -1.13
C ASP A 80 -12.50 20.75 -1.73
N VAL A 81 -13.69 20.24 -1.98
CA VAL A 81 -13.92 18.88 -2.50
C VAL A 81 -13.30 18.67 -3.87
N GLU A 82 -13.39 19.68 -4.76
CA GLU A 82 -12.86 19.58 -6.13
C GLU A 82 -11.32 19.48 -6.11
N LYS A 83 -10.66 20.30 -5.29
CA LYS A 83 -9.21 20.20 -5.09
C LYS A 83 -8.84 18.85 -4.44
N GLY A 84 -9.60 18.42 -3.46
CA GLY A 84 -9.40 17.11 -2.84
C GLY A 84 -9.47 15.98 -3.85
N ALA A 85 -10.46 16.00 -4.74
CA ALA A 85 -10.62 15.02 -5.81
C ALA A 85 -9.42 15.06 -6.79
N GLU A 86 -8.96 16.26 -7.19
CA GLU A 86 -7.78 16.41 -8.05
C GLU A 86 -6.52 15.85 -7.39
N TYR A 87 -6.28 16.14 -6.12
CA TYR A 87 -5.12 15.62 -5.39
C TYR A 87 -5.18 14.10 -5.23
N GLY A 88 -6.35 13.55 -4.95
CA GLY A 88 -6.57 12.12 -4.93
C GLY A 88 -6.28 11.44 -6.27
N TYR A 89 -6.76 12.03 -7.35
CA TYR A 89 -6.46 11.57 -8.72
C TYR A 89 -4.95 11.57 -9.00
N ARG A 90 -4.26 12.66 -8.70
CA ARG A 90 -2.81 12.77 -8.89
C ARG A 90 -2.04 11.76 -8.05
N PHE A 91 -2.47 11.51 -6.81
CA PHE A 91 -1.88 10.49 -5.95
C PHE A 91 -1.99 9.08 -6.58
N PHE A 92 -3.15 8.71 -7.07
CA PHE A 92 -3.32 7.41 -7.72
C PHE A 92 -2.55 7.30 -9.04
N LEU A 93 -2.53 8.36 -9.84
CA LEU A 93 -1.81 8.38 -11.10
C LEU A 93 -0.30 8.21 -10.87
N SER A 94 0.29 8.99 -9.97
CA SER A 94 1.72 8.90 -9.64
C SER A 94 2.07 7.56 -8.99
N SER A 95 1.21 7.06 -8.10
CA SER A 95 1.39 5.73 -7.49
C SER A 95 1.41 4.61 -8.54
N ALA A 96 0.49 4.67 -9.49
CA ALA A 96 0.43 3.69 -10.57
C ALA A 96 1.67 3.74 -11.47
N GLU A 97 2.18 4.94 -11.76
CA GLU A 97 3.38 5.09 -12.58
C GLU A 97 4.64 4.61 -11.84
N GLU A 98 4.79 4.93 -10.56
CA GLU A 98 5.89 4.41 -9.75
C GLU A 98 5.86 2.87 -9.69
N MET A 99 4.68 2.27 -9.52
CA MET A 99 4.53 0.82 -9.55
C MET A 99 4.91 0.23 -10.91
N ARG A 100 4.54 0.89 -12.03
CA ARG A 100 4.96 0.46 -13.38
C ARG A 100 6.47 0.51 -13.58
N ILE A 101 7.12 1.59 -13.09
CA ILE A 101 8.57 1.73 -13.16
C ILE A 101 9.24 0.59 -12.39
N ALA A 102 8.78 0.31 -11.18
CA ALA A 102 9.31 -0.78 -10.37
C ALA A 102 9.11 -2.16 -11.01
N LEU A 103 7.94 -2.44 -11.59
CA LEU A 103 7.69 -3.68 -12.34
C LEU A 103 8.65 -3.83 -13.52
N ARG A 104 8.83 -2.76 -14.32
CA ARG A 104 9.77 -2.77 -15.45
C ARG A 104 11.22 -3.01 -15.00
N ALA A 105 11.64 -2.41 -13.89
CA ALA A 105 12.97 -2.63 -13.32
C ALA A 105 13.18 -4.08 -12.88
N MET A 106 12.12 -4.79 -12.49
CA MET A 106 12.14 -6.22 -12.17
C MET A 106 11.93 -7.13 -13.40
N GLY A 107 11.81 -6.56 -14.61
CA GLY A 107 11.51 -7.32 -15.84
C GLY A 107 10.07 -7.87 -15.90
N LYS A 108 9.12 -7.24 -15.18
CA LYS A 108 7.72 -7.68 -15.10
C LYS A 108 6.78 -6.70 -15.78
N THR A 109 5.65 -7.22 -16.25
CA THR A 109 4.62 -6.45 -16.97
C THR A 109 3.30 -6.38 -16.21
N SER A 110 3.14 -7.18 -15.16
CA SER A 110 1.90 -7.29 -14.40
C SER A 110 2.16 -7.51 -12.91
N LEU A 111 1.28 -6.94 -12.06
CA LEU A 111 1.26 -7.21 -10.62
C LEU A 111 1.06 -8.71 -10.30
N LYS A 112 0.43 -9.46 -11.20
CA LYS A 112 0.20 -10.91 -11.04
C LYS A 112 1.49 -11.74 -11.12
N GLU A 113 2.56 -11.17 -11.68
CA GLU A 113 3.87 -11.79 -11.76
C GLU A 113 4.70 -11.61 -10.49
N LEU A 114 4.22 -10.76 -9.56
CA LEU A 114 4.87 -10.56 -8.28
C LEU A 114 4.70 -11.78 -7.37
N SER A 115 5.77 -12.10 -6.66
CA SER A 115 5.79 -13.20 -5.70
C SER A 115 6.76 -12.90 -4.55
N SER A 116 6.75 -13.74 -3.53
CA SER A 116 7.68 -13.59 -2.40
C SER A 116 9.15 -13.66 -2.79
N SER A 117 9.49 -14.24 -3.95
CA SER A 117 10.87 -14.26 -4.47
C SER A 117 11.38 -12.90 -4.98
N ASP A 118 10.48 -11.92 -5.12
CA ASP A 118 10.85 -10.54 -5.47
C ASP A 118 11.16 -9.69 -4.22
N LEU A 119 11.07 -10.29 -3.04
CA LEU A 119 11.27 -9.61 -1.77
C LEU A 119 12.55 -10.13 -1.10
N ILE A 120 13.29 -9.20 -0.52
CA ILE A 120 14.47 -9.46 0.28
C ILE A 120 14.42 -8.61 1.55
N THR A 121 14.99 -9.09 2.62
CA THR A 121 15.10 -8.33 3.88
C THR A 121 16.47 -8.51 4.54
N TYR A 122 16.87 -7.53 5.34
CA TYR A 122 18.06 -7.58 6.21
C TYR A 122 17.72 -8.06 7.64
N ASP A 123 16.44 -8.30 7.93
CA ASP A 123 15.97 -8.83 9.23
C ASP A 123 15.73 -10.34 9.11
N GLU A 124 16.52 -11.11 9.84
CA GLU A 124 16.43 -12.58 9.84
C GLU A 124 15.10 -13.09 10.39
N THR A 125 14.54 -12.42 11.40
CA THR A 125 13.24 -12.78 11.98
C THR A 125 12.13 -12.55 10.96
N LEU A 126 12.16 -11.40 10.30
CA LEU A 126 11.22 -11.09 9.24
C LEU A 126 11.36 -12.04 8.05
N ALA A 127 12.58 -12.40 7.66
CA ALA A 127 12.82 -13.37 6.60
C ALA A 127 12.14 -14.71 6.91
N LYS A 128 12.33 -15.22 8.11
CA LYS A 128 11.71 -16.47 8.59
C LYS A 128 10.18 -16.38 8.68
N MET A 129 9.65 -15.28 9.22
CA MET A 129 8.21 -15.08 9.36
C MET A 129 7.50 -14.91 8.03
N ALA A 130 8.06 -14.10 7.15
CA ALA A 130 7.51 -13.82 5.82
C ALA A 130 7.89 -14.87 4.79
N GLN A 131 8.91 -15.69 5.06
CA GLN A 131 9.49 -16.69 4.16
C GLN A 131 9.94 -16.04 2.84
N ILE A 132 10.71 -14.99 2.98
CA ILE A 132 11.38 -14.25 1.91
C ILE A 132 12.89 -14.33 2.10
N ASP A 133 13.65 -13.95 1.09
CA ASP A 133 15.10 -14.06 1.11
C ASP A 133 15.73 -13.14 2.16
N TYR A 134 16.76 -13.65 2.82
CA TYR A 134 17.60 -12.91 3.75
C TYR A 134 18.86 -12.45 3.05
N SER A 135 19.10 -11.15 3.01
CA SER A 135 20.16 -10.53 2.19
C SER A 135 21.58 -10.92 2.60
N LEU A 136 21.82 -11.30 3.86
CA LEU A 136 23.15 -11.63 4.37
C LEU A 136 23.49 -13.12 4.28
N GLN A 137 22.59 -13.98 3.79
CA GLN A 137 22.93 -15.36 3.47
C GLN A 137 23.68 -15.37 2.13
N SER A 138 24.99 -15.64 2.19
CA SER A 138 25.75 -16.03 1.00
C SER A 138 25.11 -17.28 0.39
N LYS A 139 24.79 -17.20 -0.90
CA LYS A 139 24.43 -18.37 -1.69
C LYS A 139 25.60 -19.33 -1.77
#